data_2e05f9019e2fa3940e853334cd224512
#
_entry.id   2e05f9019e2fa3940e853334cd224512
#
_cell.length_a   1.000
_cell.length_b   1.000
_cell.length_c   1.000
_cell.angle_alpha   90.00
_cell.angle_beta   90.00
_cell.angle_gamma   90.00
#
_symmetry.space_group_name_H-M   'P 1'
#
loop_
_entity.id
_entity.type
_entity.pdbx_description
1 polymer ?
#
loop_
_entity_poly.entity_id
_entity_poly.type
_entity_poly.pdbx_seq_one_letter_code
_entity_poly.pdbx_strand_id
1 'polypeptide(L)'
;MRDEQLMASERVAVHELPTPLGFWHWSGKVYGERSQDWLDVQSQGGNVNLALLLHHLDLLGIPVDLTDLQPALVQTEAVLLPWRTLRQQAKSRLGTEEYQTMLAHELELERLQQGVLLQTLRTLALFRGDSRNLFHYLSLLGAQQGPLRDLIC
;
A
#
# COMPACT_ATOMS: atom_id res chain seq x y z
N MET A 1 24.91 12.30 23.62
CA MET A 1 25.86 11.87 22.58
C MET A 1 25.58 10.44 22.14
N ARG A 2 25.41 9.53 23.06
CA ARG A 2 25.16 8.13 22.74
C ARG A 2 23.82 7.93 22.04
N ASP A 3 22.80 8.64 22.48
CA ASP A 3 21.44 8.55 21.91
C ASP A 3 21.38 9.16 20.50
N GLU A 4 22.10 10.25 20.26
CA GLU A 4 22.17 10.87 18.94
C GLU A 4 22.91 9.97 17.93
N GLN A 5 23.94 9.27 18.36
CA GLN A 5 24.67 8.34 17.50
C GLN A 5 23.82 7.11 17.17
N LEU A 6 23.04 6.60 18.14
CA LEU A 6 22.14 5.47 17.92
C LEU A 6 21.00 5.87 16.98
N MET A 7 20.41 7.04 17.17
CA MET A 7 19.37 7.55 16.30
C MET A 7 19.86 7.77 14.87
N ALA A 8 21.07 8.31 14.73
CA ALA A 8 21.68 8.51 13.41
C ALA A 8 21.94 7.19 12.69
N SER A 9 22.39 6.13 13.43
CA SER A 9 22.65 4.82 12.85
C SER A 9 21.39 4.05 12.52
N GLU A 10 20.25 4.38 13.16
CA GLU A 10 18.98 3.73 12.92
C GLU A 10 18.15 4.42 11.83
N ARG A 11 18.57 5.59 11.39
CA ARG A 11 17.84 6.34 10.36
C ARG A 11 17.91 5.60 9.03
N VAL A 12 16.74 5.48 8.39
CA VAL A 12 16.62 4.82 7.09
C VAL A 12 17.09 5.79 6.00
N ALA A 13 18.06 5.35 5.20
CA ALA A 13 18.48 6.12 4.04
C ALA A 13 17.49 5.92 2.89
N VAL A 14 17.34 6.95 2.04
CA VAL A 14 16.40 6.91 0.92
C VAL A 14 16.63 5.68 0.02
N HIS A 15 17.89 5.30 -0.21
CA HIS A 15 18.23 4.15 -1.06
C HIS A 15 17.83 2.81 -0.44
N GLU A 16 17.50 2.76 0.85
CA GLU A 16 17.02 1.55 1.52
C GLU A 16 15.51 1.35 1.33
N LEU A 17 14.80 2.39 0.88
CA LEU A 17 13.36 2.30 0.60
C LEU A 17 13.13 1.60 -0.73
N PRO A 18 11.98 0.92 -0.91
CA PRO A 18 11.68 0.27 -2.18
C PRO A 18 11.64 1.27 -3.33
N THR A 19 12.10 0.84 -4.51
CA THR A 19 11.92 1.62 -5.73
C THR A 19 10.51 1.39 -6.28
N PRO A 20 9.97 2.32 -7.10
CA PRO A 20 8.64 2.13 -7.68
C PRO A 20 8.52 0.82 -8.47
N LEU A 21 9.50 0.50 -9.31
CA LEU A 21 9.47 -0.74 -10.11
C LEU A 21 9.61 -1.97 -9.22
N GLY A 22 10.55 -1.94 -8.28
CA GLY A 22 10.77 -3.06 -7.36
C GLY A 22 9.54 -3.34 -6.50
N PHE A 23 8.92 -2.29 -5.99
CA PHE A 23 7.70 -2.46 -5.19
C PHE A 23 6.54 -2.97 -6.03
N TRP A 24 6.37 -2.48 -7.25
CA TRP A 24 5.32 -2.96 -8.14
C TRP A 24 5.44 -4.46 -8.39
N HIS A 25 6.65 -4.96 -8.67
CA HIS A 25 6.88 -6.39 -8.90
C HIS A 25 6.67 -7.20 -7.62
N TRP A 26 7.22 -6.73 -6.49
CA TRP A 26 7.07 -7.41 -5.21
C TRP A 26 5.61 -7.50 -4.79
N SER A 27 4.89 -6.37 -4.87
CA SER A 27 3.49 -6.31 -4.45
C SER A 27 2.60 -7.19 -5.33
N GLY A 28 2.86 -7.26 -6.62
CA GLY A 28 2.12 -8.14 -7.53
C GLY A 28 2.27 -9.61 -7.16
N LYS A 29 3.49 -10.01 -6.82
CA LYS A 29 3.76 -11.38 -6.38
C LYS A 29 3.05 -11.70 -5.06
N VAL A 30 3.21 -10.83 -4.08
CA VAL A 30 2.62 -11.03 -2.74
C VAL A 30 1.10 -11.01 -2.82
N TYR A 31 0.53 -10.09 -3.60
CA TYR A 31 -0.91 -10.06 -3.84
C TYR A 31 -1.39 -11.38 -4.44
N GLY A 32 -0.70 -11.89 -5.45
CA GLY A 32 -1.10 -13.12 -6.13
C GLY A 32 -1.10 -14.35 -5.24
N GLU A 33 -0.24 -14.37 -4.24
CA GLU A 33 -0.15 -15.50 -3.31
C GLU A 33 -1.38 -15.59 -2.38
N ARG A 34 -2.04 -14.46 -2.11
CA ARG A 34 -3.17 -14.40 -1.18
C ARG A 34 -4.21 -13.38 -1.67
N SER A 35 -4.57 -13.45 -2.96
CA SER A 35 -5.42 -12.44 -3.59
C SER A 35 -6.75 -12.21 -2.88
N GLN A 36 -7.40 -13.29 -2.41
CA GLN A 36 -8.69 -13.15 -1.72
C GLN A 36 -8.52 -12.39 -0.40
N ASP A 37 -7.43 -12.64 0.33
CA ASP A 37 -7.18 -11.98 1.61
C ASP A 37 -7.00 -10.46 1.42
N TRP A 38 -6.27 -10.06 0.38
CA TRP A 38 -6.09 -8.64 0.08
C TRP A 38 -7.38 -7.99 -0.42
N LEU A 39 -8.19 -8.73 -1.20
CA LEU A 39 -9.51 -8.25 -1.61
C LEU A 39 -10.43 -8.05 -0.42
N ASP A 40 -10.32 -8.88 0.61
CA ASP A 40 -11.10 -8.72 1.84
C ASP A 40 -10.74 -7.40 2.55
N VAL A 41 -9.48 -6.97 2.50
CA VAL A 41 -9.09 -5.64 2.99
C VAL A 41 -9.86 -4.56 2.25
N GLN A 42 -9.92 -4.66 0.92
CA GLN A 42 -10.64 -3.69 0.10
C GLN A 42 -12.14 -3.67 0.43
N SER A 43 -12.74 -4.83 0.63
CA SER A 43 -14.18 -4.93 0.94
C SER A 43 -14.51 -4.30 2.30
N GLN A 44 -13.54 -4.17 3.18
CA GLN A 44 -13.71 -3.52 4.49
C GLN A 44 -13.36 -2.03 4.45
N GLY A 45 -13.22 -1.47 3.27
CA GLY A 45 -12.93 -0.05 3.10
C GLY A 45 -11.44 0.30 3.08
N GLY A 46 -10.58 -0.70 3.09
CA GLY A 46 -9.13 -0.49 3.06
C GLY A 46 -8.59 -0.31 1.64
N ASN A 47 -7.36 0.19 1.57
CA ASN A 47 -6.63 0.35 0.34
C ASN A 47 -5.55 -0.73 0.26
N VAL A 48 -5.60 -1.57 -0.78
CA VAL A 48 -4.69 -2.71 -0.93
C VAL A 48 -3.25 -2.24 -1.16
N ASN A 49 -3.04 -1.19 -1.96
CA ASN A 49 -1.69 -0.68 -2.20
C ASN A 49 -1.04 -0.19 -0.89
N LEU A 50 -1.81 0.51 -0.06
CA LEU A 50 -1.31 0.94 1.24
C LEU A 50 -1.02 -0.26 2.15
N ALA A 51 -1.94 -1.22 2.21
CA ALA A 51 -1.75 -2.41 3.05
C ALA A 51 -0.49 -3.19 2.63
N LEU A 52 -0.26 -3.36 1.33
CA LEU A 52 0.94 -4.02 0.82
C LEU A 52 2.21 -3.25 1.16
N LEU A 53 2.16 -1.92 1.05
CA LEU A 53 3.31 -1.08 1.42
C LEU A 53 3.61 -1.19 2.92
N LEU A 54 2.58 -1.15 3.76
CA LEU A 54 2.77 -1.29 5.20
C LEU A 54 3.34 -2.65 5.57
N HIS A 55 2.89 -3.70 4.90
CA HIS A 55 3.45 -5.04 5.09
C HIS A 55 4.94 -5.07 4.69
N HIS A 56 5.27 -4.46 3.57
CA HIS A 56 6.66 -4.41 3.10
C HIS A 56 7.55 -3.65 4.09
N LEU A 57 7.07 -2.53 4.60
CA LEU A 57 7.80 -1.75 5.61
C LEU A 57 7.97 -2.54 6.91
N ASP A 58 6.97 -3.33 7.31
CA ASP A 58 7.10 -4.20 8.48
C ASP A 58 8.22 -5.23 8.28
N LEU A 59 8.34 -5.80 7.09
CA LEU A 59 9.41 -6.74 6.77
C LEU A 59 10.79 -6.08 6.82
N LEU A 60 10.85 -4.78 6.54
CA LEU A 60 12.09 -4.00 6.60
C LEU A 60 12.36 -3.43 8.00
N GLY A 61 11.42 -3.56 8.92
CA GLY A 61 11.56 -2.99 10.27
C GLY A 61 11.46 -1.47 10.29
N ILE A 62 10.59 -0.90 9.47
CA ILE A 62 10.42 0.55 9.34
C ILE A 62 9.01 0.94 9.78
N PRO A 63 8.83 1.45 11.02
CA PRO A 63 7.55 1.99 11.43
C PRO A 63 7.26 3.33 10.75
N VAL A 64 6.01 3.57 10.41
CA VAL A 64 5.57 4.81 9.78
C VAL A 64 4.28 5.29 10.44
N ASP A 65 4.10 6.61 10.50
CA ASP A 65 2.85 7.19 10.97
C ASP A 65 1.88 7.22 9.79
N LEU A 66 0.73 6.56 9.95
CA LEU A 66 -0.28 6.48 8.89
C LEU A 66 -0.80 7.85 8.48
N THR A 67 -0.83 8.83 9.40
CA THR A 67 -1.28 10.17 9.08
C THR A 67 -0.36 10.87 8.09
N ASP A 68 0.91 10.49 8.02
CA ASP A 68 1.86 11.05 7.07
C ASP A 68 1.59 10.56 5.64
N LEU A 69 0.94 9.41 5.48
CA LEU A 69 0.59 8.85 4.18
C LEU A 69 -0.83 9.23 3.74
N GLN A 70 -1.64 9.74 4.64
CA GLN A 70 -3.04 10.04 4.38
C GLN A 70 -3.26 11.02 3.22
N PRO A 71 -2.52 12.15 3.12
CA PRO A 71 -2.73 13.06 2.00
C PRO A 71 -2.48 12.42 0.64
N ALA A 72 -1.43 11.61 0.52
CA ALA A 72 -1.13 10.89 -0.72
C ALA A 72 -2.23 9.88 -1.06
N LEU A 73 -2.73 9.18 -0.05
CA LEU A 73 -3.81 8.21 -0.23
C LEU A 73 -5.09 8.89 -0.73
N VAL A 74 -5.51 9.96 -0.06
CA VAL A 74 -6.73 10.71 -0.42
C VAL A 74 -6.61 11.25 -1.84
N GLN A 75 -5.47 11.84 -2.19
CA GLN A 75 -5.24 12.44 -3.50
C GLN A 75 -5.36 11.39 -4.62
N THR A 76 -4.76 10.23 -4.42
CA THR A 76 -4.76 9.18 -5.46
C THR A 76 -6.10 8.45 -5.52
N GLU A 77 -6.75 8.22 -4.38
CA GLU A 77 -8.07 7.60 -4.36
C GLU A 77 -9.14 8.48 -5.00
N ALA A 78 -8.96 9.79 -5.01
CA ALA A 78 -9.89 10.71 -5.67
C ALA A 78 -10.00 10.43 -7.18
N VAL A 79 -8.99 9.81 -7.78
CA VAL A 79 -9.01 9.40 -9.18
C VAL A 79 -9.34 7.90 -9.31
N LEU A 80 -8.69 7.07 -8.51
CA LEU A 80 -8.78 5.61 -8.63
C LEU A 80 -10.17 5.06 -8.28
N LEU A 81 -10.79 5.55 -7.21
CA LEU A 81 -12.09 5.02 -6.77
C LEU A 81 -13.22 5.33 -7.76
N PRO A 82 -13.35 6.56 -8.29
CA PRO A 82 -14.37 6.81 -9.33
C PRO A 82 -14.12 5.98 -10.59
N TRP A 83 -12.86 5.77 -10.99
CA TRP A 83 -12.55 4.93 -12.15
C TRP A 83 -12.99 3.49 -11.92
N ARG A 84 -12.72 2.95 -10.75
CA ARG A 84 -13.11 1.58 -10.40
C ARG A 84 -14.63 1.42 -10.43
N THR A 85 -15.36 2.40 -9.88
CA THR A 85 -16.82 2.40 -9.90
C THR A 85 -17.33 2.44 -11.34
N LEU A 86 -16.76 3.30 -12.17
CA LEU A 86 -17.14 3.40 -13.58
C LEU A 86 -16.90 2.08 -14.31
N ARG A 87 -15.75 1.46 -14.09
CA ARG A 87 -15.44 0.16 -14.69
C ARG A 87 -16.44 -0.90 -14.29
N GLN A 88 -16.78 -0.97 -13.00
CA GLN A 88 -17.75 -1.95 -12.50
C GLN A 88 -19.13 -1.75 -13.12
N GLN A 89 -19.57 -0.49 -13.26
CA GLN A 89 -20.86 -0.17 -13.87
C GLN A 89 -20.87 -0.46 -15.37
N ALA A 90 -19.73 -0.28 -16.04
CA ALA A 90 -19.64 -0.48 -17.48
C ALA A 90 -19.47 -1.94 -17.89
N LYS A 91 -19.17 -2.83 -16.96
CA LYS A 91 -18.84 -4.23 -17.25
C LYS A 91 -19.87 -4.94 -18.09
N SER A 92 -21.16 -4.72 -17.83
CA SER A 92 -22.24 -5.36 -18.56
C SER A 92 -22.60 -4.69 -19.88
N ARG A 93 -22.00 -3.51 -20.14
CA ARG A 93 -22.33 -2.68 -21.34
C ARG A 93 -21.22 -2.63 -22.37
N LEU A 94 -20.01 -3.02 -21.99
CA LEU A 94 -18.85 -2.96 -22.85
C LEU A 94 -18.52 -4.33 -23.45
N GLY A 95 -17.93 -4.32 -24.62
CA GLY A 95 -17.31 -5.53 -25.19
C GLY A 95 -16.08 -5.93 -24.40
N THR A 96 -15.56 -7.13 -24.68
CA THR A 96 -14.41 -7.68 -23.96
C THR A 96 -13.16 -6.80 -24.08
N GLU A 97 -12.90 -6.28 -25.30
CA GLU A 97 -11.69 -5.46 -25.53
C GLU A 97 -11.77 -4.14 -24.78
N GLU A 98 -12.92 -3.46 -24.82
CA GLU A 98 -13.11 -2.19 -24.14
C GLU A 98 -13.01 -2.36 -22.63
N TYR A 99 -13.57 -3.44 -22.10
CA TYR A 99 -13.47 -3.73 -20.68
C TYR A 99 -12.04 -4.01 -20.26
N GLN A 100 -11.28 -4.77 -21.06
CA GLN A 100 -9.86 -5.04 -20.79
C GLN A 100 -9.04 -3.75 -20.83
N THR A 101 -9.39 -2.81 -21.73
CA THR A 101 -8.73 -1.51 -21.77
C THR A 101 -8.97 -0.73 -20.47
N MET A 102 -10.18 -0.77 -19.92
CA MET A 102 -10.48 -0.12 -18.65
C MET A 102 -9.70 -0.75 -17.50
N LEU A 103 -9.58 -2.08 -17.48
CA LEU A 103 -8.79 -2.78 -16.47
C LEU A 103 -7.31 -2.41 -16.56
N ALA A 104 -6.76 -2.31 -17.77
CA ALA A 104 -5.37 -1.91 -17.96
C ALA A 104 -5.13 -0.49 -17.45
N HIS A 105 -6.08 0.42 -17.66
CA HIS A 105 -6.02 1.78 -17.14
C HIS A 105 -6.07 1.81 -15.61
N GLU A 106 -6.91 0.97 -15.02
CA GLU A 106 -7.00 0.86 -13.56
C GLU A 106 -5.67 0.42 -12.97
N LEU A 107 -5.00 -0.56 -13.59
CA LEU A 107 -3.66 -1.00 -13.16
C LEU A 107 -2.64 0.13 -13.24
N GLU A 108 -2.71 0.98 -14.27
CA GLU A 108 -1.82 2.13 -14.38
C GLU A 108 -2.07 3.13 -13.25
N LEU A 109 -3.34 3.35 -12.89
CA LEU A 109 -3.70 4.23 -11.77
C LEU A 109 -3.23 3.65 -10.43
N GLU A 110 -3.33 2.33 -10.26
CA GLU A 110 -2.83 1.67 -9.06
C GLU A 110 -1.32 1.78 -8.94
N ARG A 111 -0.61 1.62 -10.07
CA ARG A 111 0.84 1.79 -10.11
C ARG A 111 1.24 3.23 -9.78
N LEU A 112 0.48 4.19 -10.30
CA LEU A 112 0.69 5.60 -9.97
C LEU A 112 0.49 5.86 -8.48
N GLN A 113 -0.54 5.27 -7.87
CA GLN A 113 -0.76 5.38 -6.44
C GLN A 113 0.43 4.86 -5.64
N GLN A 114 0.96 3.70 -6.02
CA GLN A 114 2.16 3.17 -5.37
C GLN A 114 3.32 4.14 -5.46
N GLY A 115 3.53 4.73 -6.63
CA GLY A 115 4.60 5.69 -6.85
C GLY A 115 4.46 6.93 -5.98
N VAL A 116 3.25 7.45 -5.82
CA VAL A 116 2.99 8.63 -4.98
C VAL A 116 3.23 8.30 -3.51
N LEU A 117 2.79 7.12 -3.04
CA LEU A 117 3.04 6.68 -1.67
C LEU A 117 4.54 6.56 -1.39
N LEU A 118 5.29 5.95 -2.31
CA LEU A 118 6.74 5.81 -2.16
C LEU A 118 7.45 7.16 -2.18
N GLN A 119 7.00 8.08 -3.02
CA GLN A 119 7.57 9.42 -3.05
C GLN A 119 7.34 10.15 -1.73
N THR A 120 6.17 9.96 -1.13
CA THR A 120 5.86 10.53 0.20
C THR A 120 6.81 9.98 1.26
N LEU A 121 7.09 8.67 1.25
CA LEU A 121 8.02 8.07 2.20
C LEU A 121 9.40 8.71 2.12
N ARG A 122 9.84 9.07 0.91
CA ARG A 122 11.17 9.69 0.71
C ARG A 122 11.29 11.07 1.34
N THR A 123 10.16 11.72 1.62
CA THR A 123 10.16 13.04 2.26
C THR A 123 10.12 12.96 3.77
N LEU A 124 9.95 11.77 4.33
CA LEU A 124 9.80 11.57 5.77
C LEU A 124 11.14 11.19 6.41
N ALA A 125 11.33 11.58 7.66
CA ALA A 125 12.43 11.10 8.49
C ALA A 125 12.00 9.78 9.11
N LEU A 126 12.50 8.66 8.58
CA LEU A 126 12.13 7.32 9.01
C LEU A 126 13.29 6.67 9.76
N PHE A 127 12.96 5.88 10.78
CA PHE A 127 13.93 5.20 11.63
C PHE A 127 13.54 3.73 11.77
N ARG A 128 14.54 2.86 11.87
CA ARG A 128 14.27 1.43 12.09
C ARG A 128 13.81 1.22 13.54
N GLY A 129 12.93 0.25 13.71
CA GLY A 129 12.41 -0.08 15.03
C GLY A 129 11.33 -1.15 14.92
N ASP A 130 10.67 -1.43 16.03
CA ASP A 130 9.52 -2.33 16.03
C ASP A 130 8.44 -1.76 15.11
N SER A 131 8.02 -2.58 14.15
CA SER A 131 7.10 -2.14 13.12
C SER A 131 5.89 -3.06 13.09
N ARG A 132 4.70 -2.47 13.30
CA ARG A 132 3.41 -3.15 13.23
C ARG A 132 2.44 -2.30 12.41
N ASN A 133 2.93 -1.76 11.31
CA ASN A 133 2.14 -0.85 10.47
C ASN A 133 0.86 -1.51 9.95
N LEU A 134 0.99 -2.73 9.42
CA LEU A 134 -0.16 -3.44 8.88
C LEU A 134 -1.19 -3.74 9.97
N PHE A 135 -0.73 -4.18 11.14
CA PHE A 135 -1.62 -4.43 12.28
C PHE A 135 -2.41 -3.18 12.65
N HIS A 136 -1.74 -2.03 12.76
CA HIS A 136 -2.41 -0.78 13.12
C HIS A 136 -3.44 -0.38 12.06
N TYR A 137 -3.08 -0.52 10.79
CA TYR A 137 -4.00 -0.19 9.70
C TYR A 137 -5.23 -1.10 9.72
N LEU A 138 -5.02 -2.41 9.83
CA LEU A 138 -6.13 -3.37 9.88
C LEU A 138 -6.99 -3.17 11.12
N SER A 139 -6.40 -2.74 12.24
CA SER A 139 -7.15 -2.41 13.45
C SER A 139 -8.12 -1.25 13.21
N LEU A 140 -7.67 -0.23 12.49
CA LEU A 140 -8.53 0.91 12.14
C LEU A 140 -9.71 0.49 11.26
N LEU A 141 -9.52 -0.54 10.44
CA LEU A 141 -10.56 -1.08 9.57
C LEU A 141 -11.44 -2.12 10.27
N GLY A 142 -11.06 -2.56 11.48
CA GLY A 142 -11.72 -3.68 12.14
C GLY A 142 -11.38 -5.03 11.51
N ALA A 143 -10.27 -5.14 10.77
CA ALA A 143 -9.92 -6.30 9.95
C ALA A 143 -8.91 -7.24 10.58
N GLN A 144 -8.40 -6.95 11.78
CA GLN A 144 -7.33 -7.76 12.39
C GLN A 144 -7.76 -9.19 12.74
N GLN A 145 -9.04 -9.49 12.72
CA GLN A 145 -9.57 -10.84 12.94
C GLN A 145 -9.74 -11.60 11.62
N GLY A 146 -9.40 -10.98 10.52
CA GLY A 146 -9.59 -11.55 9.20
C GLY A 146 -8.45 -12.42 8.69
N PRO A 147 -8.46 -12.71 7.39
CA PRO A 147 -7.53 -13.67 6.78
C PRO A 147 -6.05 -13.30 6.85
N LEU A 148 -5.70 -12.01 6.98
CA LEU A 148 -4.31 -11.56 7.08
C LEU A 148 -3.76 -11.62 8.50
N ARG A 149 -4.52 -12.18 9.43
CA ARG A 149 -4.13 -12.24 10.84
C ARG A 149 -2.75 -12.89 11.04
N ASP A 150 -2.44 -13.92 10.29
CA ASP A 150 -1.15 -14.61 10.40
C ASP A 150 0.03 -13.76 9.92
N LEU A 151 -0.20 -12.75 9.11
CA LEU A 151 0.86 -11.83 8.70
C LEU A 151 1.18 -10.80 9.79
N ILE A 152 0.25 -10.53 10.70
CA ILE A 152 0.39 -9.48 11.71
C ILE A 152 0.62 -10.03 13.12
N CYS A 153 0.63 -11.33 13.28
CA CYS A 153 0.99 -12.00 14.54
C CYS A 153 2.48 -12.47 14.55
#